data_9368b35544f0f2ebb1a014e1b9f3d393
#
_entry.id   9368b35544f0f2ebb1a014e1b9f3d393
#
_cell.length_a   1.000
_cell.length_b   1.000
_cell.length_c   1.000
_cell.angle_alpha   90.00
_cell.angle_beta   90.00
_cell.angle_gamma   90.00
#
_symmetry.space_group_name_H-M   'P 1'
#
loop_
_entity.id
_entity.type
_entity.pdbx_description
1 polymer ?
#
loop_
_entity_poly.entity_id
_entity_poly.type
_entity_poly.pdbx_seq_one_letter_code
_entity_poly.pdbx_strand_id
1 'polypeptide(L)'
;MLETGIARDLMLTGATLRSAFCGPCFGAGDVPANGGLSIRHTTRNFPNREGSKPGEGQIASVALMDARSIAATARAGGLLTAADELDVDYSPVDYLFDPTIYENRCYFGFGKADPEAKLTFGPNIKEWPDMRPLADNLVVGVASVIDDDVTTTDELIPSGESSSYRSNPYRLSRLALSRRDPGYAHRTDVFRAGAMEITGDAPTEIDTYSELEDGEADEVKSKILAALDGIKLDGSIGYGTLVAARR
;
A
#
# COMPACT_ATOMS: atom_id res chain seq x y z
N MET A 1 21.63 -13.51 20.18
CA MET A 1 22.64 -12.83 19.35
C MET A 1 23.53 -11.86 20.15
N LEU A 2 22.97 -11.05 21.04
CA LEU A 2 23.79 -10.14 21.86
C LEU A 2 24.66 -10.92 22.86
N GLU A 3 24.09 -11.82 23.61
CA GLU A 3 24.80 -12.64 24.60
C GLU A 3 25.88 -13.54 23.99
N THR A 4 25.65 -14.06 22.80
CA THR A 4 26.61 -14.92 22.09
C THR A 4 27.69 -14.14 21.34
N GLY A 5 27.60 -12.80 21.27
CA GLY A 5 28.51 -11.94 20.51
C GLY A 5 28.28 -11.92 19.00
N ILE A 6 27.37 -12.74 18.45
CA ILE A 6 27.11 -12.83 17.01
C ILE A 6 26.68 -11.47 16.42
N ALA A 7 25.90 -10.70 17.16
CA ALA A 7 25.48 -9.37 16.69
C ALA A 7 26.68 -8.43 16.50
N ARG A 8 27.62 -8.43 17.47
CA ARG A 8 28.87 -7.66 17.38
C ARG A 8 29.68 -8.10 16.15
N ASP A 9 29.82 -9.39 15.97
CA ASP A 9 30.69 -9.94 14.92
C ASP A 9 30.11 -9.62 13.54
N LEU A 10 28.79 -9.69 13.35
CA LEU A 10 28.14 -9.25 12.15
C LEU A 10 28.31 -7.75 11.90
N MET A 11 28.14 -6.91 12.91
CA MET A 11 28.35 -5.46 12.77
C MET A 11 29.80 -5.10 12.41
N LEU A 12 30.76 -5.85 12.90
CA LEU A 12 32.19 -5.66 12.56
C LEU A 12 32.47 -5.97 11.07
N THR A 13 31.67 -6.78 10.41
CA THR A 13 31.79 -7.00 8.95
C THR A 13 31.20 -5.85 8.13
N GLY A 14 30.57 -4.87 8.75
CA GLY A 14 29.83 -3.79 8.07
C GLY A 14 28.35 -4.10 7.86
N ALA A 15 27.85 -5.25 8.31
CA ALA A 15 26.43 -5.57 8.18
C ALA A 15 25.56 -4.66 9.05
N THR A 16 24.45 -4.20 8.49
CA THR A 16 23.47 -3.40 9.21
C THR A 16 22.43 -4.31 9.86
N LEU A 17 22.33 -4.26 11.18
CA LEU A 17 21.28 -4.96 11.94
C LEU A 17 20.10 -4.02 12.18
N ARG A 18 18.91 -4.47 11.83
CA ARG A 18 17.65 -3.73 12.04
C ARG A 18 16.63 -4.63 12.73
N SER A 19 15.72 -4.03 13.48
CA SER A 19 14.50 -4.73 13.91
C SER A 19 13.63 -5.06 12.70
N ALA A 20 12.78 -6.08 12.82
CA ALA A 20 11.84 -6.43 11.77
C ALA A 20 10.98 -5.22 11.35
N PHE A 21 10.90 -4.95 10.06
CA PHE A 21 10.13 -3.86 9.50
C PHE A 21 9.64 -4.22 8.10
N CYS A 22 8.61 -3.51 7.63
CA CYS A 22 8.11 -3.66 6.26
C CYS A 22 8.82 -2.65 5.36
N GLY A 23 9.47 -3.11 4.31
CA GLY A 23 10.14 -2.17 3.42
C GLY A 23 11.06 -2.75 2.35
N PRO A 24 11.95 -3.67 2.65
CA PRO A 24 12.98 -4.11 1.68
C PRO A 24 12.42 -4.67 0.37
N CYS A 25 11.23 -5.31 0.41
CA CYS A 25 10.63 -5.90 -0.79
C CYS A 25 10.09 -4.87 -1.81
N PHE A 26 10.01 -3.60 -1.45
CA PHE A 26 9.60 -2.51 -2.34
C PHE A 26 10.58 -1.34 -2.36
N GLY A 27 11.80 -1.53 -1.85
CA GLY A 27 12.88 -0.56 -1.89
C GLY A 27 12.82 0.53 -0.82
N ALA A 28 12.02 0.37 0.23
CA ALA A 28 12.07 1.31 1.34
C ALA A 28 13.33 1.08 2.17
N GLY A 29 14.26 1.98 2.04
CA GLY A 29 15.50 2.03 2.82
C GLY A 29 16.75 1.48 2.11
N ASP A 30 16.62 0.47 1.27
CA ASP A 30 17.77 -0.12 0.58
C ASP A 30 17.38 -0.50 -0.85
N VAL A 31 17.95 0.20 -1.82
CA VAL A 31 17.76 -0.06 -3.25
C VAL A 31 19.09 -0.47 -3.84
N PRO A 32 19.17 -1.58 -4.62
CA PRO A 32 20.42 -1.96 -5.27
C PRO A 32 20.86 -0.90 -6.28
N ALA A 33 22.16 -0.81 -6.50
CA ALA A 33 22.72 0.06 -7.52
C ALA A 33 22.17 -0.33 -8.91
N ASN A 34 22.09 0.64 -9.82
CA ASN A 34 21.70 0.36 -11.21
C ASN A 34 22.63 -0.67 -11.83
N GLY A 35 22.06 -1.71 -12.44
CA GLY A 35 22.79 -2.88 -12.94
C GLY A 35 23.23 -3.87 -11.87
N GLY A 36 22.92 -3.62 -10.59
CA GLY A 36 23.27 -4.51 -9.49
C GLY A 36 22.34 -5.71 -9.32
N LEU A 37 22.84 -6.74 -8.64
CA LEU A 37 22.07 -7.90 -8.21
C LEU A 37 21.86 -7.83 -6.71
N SER A 38 20.60 -7.79 -6.28
CA SER A 38 20.23 -7.94 -4.86
C SER A 38 19.88 -9.39 -4.57
N ILE A 39 20.56 -9.99 -3.63
CA ILE A 39 20.28 -11.34 -3.15
C ILE A 39 19.61 -11.25 -1.80
N ARG A 40 18.47 -11.90 -1.63
CA ARG A 40 17.68 -11.77 -0.41
C ARG A 40 16.93 -13.03 -0.03
N HIS A 41 16.61 -13.12 1.24
CA HIS A 41 15.65 -14.07 1.79
C HIS A 41 14.39 -13.32 2.20
N THR A 42 13.40 -13.23 1.31
CA THR A 42 12.15 -12.52 1.52
C THR A 42 10.99 -13.27 0.87
N THR A 43 9.81 -13.14 1.42
CA THR A 43 8.61 -13.79 0.90
C THR A 43 8.02 -13.11 -0.32
N ARG A 44 8.50 -11.92 -0.68
CA ARG A 44 7.98 -11.14 -1.81
C ARG A 44 9.09 -10.77 -2.77
N ASN A 45 8.99 -11.29 -3.97
CA ASN A 45 9.92 -11.01 -5.05
C ASN A 45 9.13 -10.77 -6.33
N PHE A 46 8.67 -9.55 -6.52
CA PHE A 46 7.93 -9.16 -7.71
C PHE A 46 8.80 -8.33 -8.65
N PRO A 47 8.62 -8.45 -9.97
CA PRO A 47 9.26 -7.56 -10.93
C PRO A 47 8.96 -6.09 -10.62
N ASN A 48 9.88 -5.21 -10.98
CA ASN A 48 9.74 -3.76 -10.88
C ASN A 48 9.44 -3.21 -9.47
N ARG A 49 9.85 -3.95 -8.45
CA ARG A 49 9.78 -3.52 -7.07
C ARG A 49 11.09 -2.99 -6.58
N GLU A 50 11.54 -2.45 -5.77
CA GLU A 50 12.86 -1.95 -5.34
C GLU A 50 13.40 -0.78 -6.13
N GLY A 51 12.51 0.10 -6.59
CA GLY A 51 12.95 1.29 -7.32
C GLY A 51 13.52 1.00 -8.70
N SER A 52 13.49 -0.24 -9.16
CA SER A 52 13.99 -0.67 -10.47
C SER A 52 12.85 -0.75 -11.49
N LYS A 53 12.14 0.35 -11.71
CA LYS A 53 11.15 0.40 -12.79
C LYS A 53 11.88 0.56 -14.12
N PRO A 54 11.69 -0.38 -15.09
CA PRO A 54 12.14 -0.15 -16.46
C PRO A 54 11.44 1.10 -17.01
N GLY A 55 12.16 1.91 -17.75
CA GLY A 55 11.61 3.12 -18.39
C GLY A 55 12.39 4.40 -18.12
N GLU A 56 13.05 4.49 -16.97
CA GLU A 56 13.96 5.59 -16.64
C GLU A 56 15.44 5.15 -16.62
N GLY A 57 15.73 4.01 -17.24
CA GLY A 57 17.09 3.44 -17.30
C GLY A 57 17.54 2.75 -16.01
N GLN A 58 16.67 2.60 -15.03
CA GLN A 58 16.96 1.80 -13.84
C GLN A 58 16.75 0.32 -14.12
N ILE A 59 17.80 -0.46 -13.95
CA ILE A 59 17.79 -1.92 -14.06
C ILE A 59 18.46 -2.47 -12.81
N ALA A 60 17.72 -3.24 -12.02
CA ALA A 60 18.29 -4.04 -10.93
C ALA A 60 17.68 -5.44 -10.98
N SER A 61 18.50 -6.42 -10.67
CA SER A 61 18.07 -7.81 -10.59
C SER A 61 17.93 -8.26 -9.15
N VAL A 62 16.97 -9.14 -8.89
CA VAL A 62 16.72 -9.70 -7.57
C VAL A 62 16.72 -11.22 -7.65
N ALA A 63 17.47 -11.85 -6.76
CA ALA A 63 17.48 -13.29 -6.59
C ALA A 63 17.05 -13.68 -5.18
N LEU A 64 16.18 -14.68 -5.06
CA LEU A 64 15.85 -15.30 -3.77
C LEU A 64 16.85 -16.40 -3.46
N MET A 65 17.39 -16.36 -2.26
CA MET A 65 18.24 -17.41 -1.70
C MET A 65 17.87 -17.70 -0.25
N ASP A 66 18.21 -18.89 0.23
CA ASP A 66 18.14 -19.17 1.65
C ASP A 66 19.22 -18.41 2.44
N ALA A 67 18.98 -18.18 3.72
CA ALA A 67 19.85 -17.35 4.54
C ALA A 67 21.29 -17.89 4.67
N ARG A 68 21.48 -19.21 4.63
CA ARG A 68 22.80 -19.85 4.70
C ARG A 68 23.61 -19.62 3.44
N SER A 69 22.96 -19.76 2.27
CA SER A 69 23.59 -19.48 0.98
C SER A 69 23.88 -17.98 0.77
N ILE A 70 23.07 -17.10 1.34
CA ILE A 70 23.38 -15.65 1.39
C ILE A 70 24.67 -15.43 2.19
N ALA A 71 24.80 -16.05 3.36
CA ALA A 71 25.98 -15.93 4.20
C ALA A 71 27.23 -16.55 3.51
N ALA A 72 27.07 -17.69 2.84
CA ALA A 72 28.13 -18.33 2.07
C ALA A 72 28.61 -17.42 0.92
N THR A 73 27.71 -16.83 0.17
CA THR A 73 28.00 -15.86 -0.88
C THR A 73 28.71 -14.62 -0.35
N ALA A 74 28.29 -14.09 0.80
CA ALA A 74 28.98 -12.97 1.45
C ALA A 74 30.40 -13.33 1.87
N ARG A 75 30.60 -14.53 2.45
CA ARG A 75 31.91 -15.05 2.82
C ARG A 75 32.84 -15.27 1.61
N ALA A 76 32.27 -15.64 0.49
CA ALA A 76 32.99 -15.80 -0.79
C ALA A 76 33.26 -14.48 -1.53
N GLY A 77 33.07 -13.32 -0.86
CA GLY A 77 33.32 -12.00 -1.45
C GLY A 77 32.32 -11.58 -2.52
N GLY A 78 31.10 -12.13 -2.48
CA GLY A 78 30.03 -11.84 -3.42
C GLY A 78 29.93 -12.83 -4.59
N LEU A 79 30.79 -13.83 -4.65
CA LEU A 79 30.64 -14.94 -5.59
C LEU A 79 29.47 -15.82 -5.13
N LEU A 80 28.50 -16.06 -6.03
CA LEU A 80 27.36 -16.92 -5.71
C LEU A 80 27.85 -18.31 -5.28
N THR A 81 27.55 -18.67 -4.05
CA THR A 81 28.02 -19.89 -3.40
C THR A 81 26.88 -20.51 -2.64
N ALA A 82 26.64 -21.79 -2.86
CA ALA A 82 25.66 -22.54 -2.09
C ALA A 82 26.18 -22.86 -0.68
N ALA A 83 25.26 -23.02 0.28
CA ALA A 83 25.63 -23.27 1.67
C ALA A 83 26.42 -24.58 1.82
N ASP A 84 26.12 -25.60 1.05
CA ASP A 84 26.74 -26.92 1.06
C ASP A 84 28.12 -26.98 0.36
N GLU A 85 28.51 -25.91 -0.33
CA GLU A 85 29.86 -25.77 -0.90
C GLU A 85 30.92 -25.33 0.13
N LEU A 86 30.48 -24.92 1.31
CA LEU A 86 31.37 -24.52 2.39
C LEU A 86 31.44 -25.59 3.47
N ASP A 87 32.68 -25.85 3.93
CA ASP A 87 32.92 -26.69 5.12
C ASP A 87 32.59 -25.87 6.40
N VAL A 88 31.31 -25.87 6.75
CA VAL A 88 30.74 -25.17 7.91
C VAL A 88 29.81 -26.09 8.65
N ASP A 89 29.96 -26.12 9.96
CA ASP A 89 29.01 -26.81 10.83
C ASP A 89 27.70 -26.02 10.93
N TYR A 90 26.64 -26.56 10.35
CA TYR A 90 25.27 -26.00 10.41
C TYR A 90 24.44 -26.62 11.55
N SER A 91 25.04 -27.23 12.53
CA SER A 91 24.34 -27.72 13.72
C SER A 91 23.50 -26.61 14.35
N PRO A 92 22.32 -26.94 14.87
CA PRO A 92 21.49 -25.95 15.56
C PRO A 92 22.25 -25.35 16.74
N VAL A 93 22.24 -24.02 16.83
CA VAL A 93 22.72 -23.32 18.02
C VAL A 93 21.62 -23.27 19.07
N ASP A 94 21.97 -23.25 20.33
CA ASP A 94 21.02 -23.09 21.42
C ASP A 94 20.22 -21.79 21.24
N TYR A 95 18.91 -21.90 21.27
CA TYR A 95 18.02 -20.76 21.16
C TYR A 95 17.73 -20.21 22.56
N LEU A 96 18.18 -18.99 22.79
CA LEU A 96 17.87 -18.23 23.99
C LEU A 96 16.81 -17.19 23.64
N PHE A 97 15.67 -17.27 24.30
CA PHE A 97 14.61 -16.27 24.17
C PHE A 97 14.55 -15.42 25.46
N ASP A 98 14.78 -14.14 25.30
CA ASP A 98 14.57 -13.14 26.35
C ASP A 98 13.40 -12.23 25.96
N PRO A 99 12.28 -12.28 26.68
CA PRO A 99 11.11 -11.48 26.37
C PRO A 99 11.27 -9.99 26.71
N THR A 100 12.28 -9.62 27.50
CA THR A 100 12.47 -8.26 28.03
C THR A 100 12.42 -7.17 26.97
N ILE A 101 12.96 -7.44 25.76
CA ILE A 101 12.92 -6.48 24.66
C ILE A 101 11.48 -6.19 24.21
N TYR A 102 10.64 -7.22 24.17
CA TYR A 102 9.24 -7.08 23.81
C TYR A 102 8.44 -6.41 24.92
N GLU A 103 8.69 -6.80 26.16
CA GLU A 103 8.06 -6.21 27.34
C GLU A 103 8.32 -4.71 27.44
N ASN A 104 9.54 -4.28 27.14
CA ASN A 104 9.91 -2.87 27.15
C ASN A 104 9.38 -2.06 25.95
N ARG A 105 8.98 -2.73 24.85
CA ARG A 105 8.51 -2.06 23.64
C ARG A 105 7.00 -2.07 23.47
N CYS A 106 6.33 -3.01 24.11
CA CYS A 106 4.89 -3.20 23.93
C CYS A 106 4.13 -2.69 25.14
N TYR A 107 3.08 -1.94 24.89
CA TYR A 107 2.11 -1.60 25.92
C TYR A 107 1.12 -2.76 26.08
N PHE A 108 1.11 -3.37 27.25
CA PHE A 108 0.17 -4.42 27.60
C PHE A 108 -1.02 -3.81 28.36
N GLY A 109 -2.07 -3.48 27.62
CA GLY A 109 -3.29 -2.88 28.15
C GLY A 109 -4.36 -3.87 28.61
N PHE A 110 -4.11 -5.18 28.47
CA PHE A 110 -5.09 -6.20 28.86
C PHE A 110 -5.45 -6.08 30.36
N GLY A 111 -6.72 -6.00 30.66
CA GLY A 111 -7.20 -5.81 32.03
C GLY A 111 -6.97 -4.42 32.63
N LYS A 112 -6.46 -3.45 31.86
CA LYS A 112 -6.19 -2.07 32.28
C LYS A 112 -7.04 -1.07 31.49
N ALA A 113 -8.28 -1.43 31.16
CA ALA A 113 -9.18 -0.53 30.47
C ALA A 113 -9.47 0.70 31.35
N ASP A 114 -9.37 1.87 30.76
CA ASP A 114 -9.80 3.12 31.36
C ASP A 114 -11.05 3.61 30.60
N PRO A 115 -12.24 3.49 31.19
CA PRO A 115 -13.48 3.90 30.53
C PRO A 115 -13.58 5.42 30.32
N GLU A 116 -12.78 6.22 31.01
CA GLU A 116 -12.75 7.68 30.87
C GLU A 116 -11.71 8.15 29.86
N ALA A 117 -10.89 7.23 29.31
CA ALA A 117 -9.90 7.56 28.29
C ALA A 117 -10.57 8.07 27.02
N LYS A 118 -10.16 9.24 26.57
CA LYS A 118 -10.65 9.85 25.33
C LYS A 118 -9.70 9.50 24.17
N LEU A 119 -10.27 9.14 23.02
CA LEU A 119 -9.51 9.02 21.81
C LEU A 119 -8.98 10.39 21.37
N THR A 120 -7.68 10.46 21.18
CA THR A 120 -7.02 11.65 20.63
C THR A 120 -6.34 11.28 19.33
N PHE A 121 -6.77 11.89 18.24
CA PHE A 121 -6.19 11.64 16.93
C PHE A 121 -4.97 12.53 16.70
N GLY A 122 -3.95 11.93 16.07
CA GLY A 122 -2.83 12.69 15.52
C GLY A 122 -3.24 13.53 14.30
N PRO A 123 -2.37 14.44 13.81
CA PRO A 123 -2.72 15.39 12.75
C PRO A 123 -3.26 14.79 11.45
N ASN A 124 -2.78 13.60 11.09
CA ASN A 124 -3.17 12.92 9.85
C ASN A 124 -4.20 11.79 10.06
N ILE A 125 -4.71 11.63 11.28
CA ILE A 125 -5.71 10.61 11.61
C ILE A 125 -7.07 11.27 11.60
N LYS A 126 -7.99 10.69 10.85
CA LYS A 126 -9.38 11.15 10.75
C LYS A 126 -10.33 9.96 10.84
N GLU A 127 -11.49 10.20 11.40
CA GLU A 127 -12.59 9.25 11.32
C GLU A 127 -12.99 8.99 9.85
N TRP A 128 -13.71 7.90 9.65
CA TRP A 128 -14.41 7.67 8.41
C TRP A 128 -15.41 8.79 8.18
N PRO A 129 -15.49 9.33 6.97
CA PRO A 129 -16.55 10.28 6.64
C PRO A 129 -17.92 9.60 6.74
N ASP A 130 -18.95 10.37 6.95
CA ASP A 130 -20.32 9.88 6.88
C ASP A 130 -20.56 9.28 5.50
N MET A 131 -21.02 8.04 5.49
CA MET A 131 -21.27 7.28 4.27
C MET A 131 -22.77 6.98 4.15
N ARG A 132 -23.27 7.11 2.92
CA ARG A 132 -24.65 6.72 2.63
C ARG A 132 -24.80 5.20 2.77
N PRO A 133 -25.95 4.72 3.24
CA PRO A 133 -26.24 3.29 3.24
C PRO A 133 -26.17 2.70 1.81
N LEU A 134 -25.67 1.50 1.71
CA LEU A 134 -25.67 0.78 0.43
C LEU A 134 -27.12 0.42 0.05
N ALA A 135 -27.55 0.82 -1.14
CA ALA A 135 -28.86 0.45 -1.67
C ALA A 135 -28.82 -0.94 -2.34
N ASP A 136 -30.00 -1.54 -2.53
CA ASP A 136 -30.13 -2.86 -3.17
C ASP A 136 -29.68 -2.84 -4.65
N ASN A 137 -29.83 -1.70 -5.32
CA ASN A 137 -29.40 -1.48 -6.68
C ASN A 137 -28.48 -0.27 -6.78
N LEU A 138 -27.56 -0.29 -7.72
CA LEU A 138 -26.58 0.78 -7.92
C LEU A 138 -26.51 1.19 -9.39
N VAL A 139 -26.52 2.49 -9.63
CA VAL A 139 -26.01 3.06 -10.90
C VAL A 139 -24.52 3.27 -10.74
N VAL A 140 -23.73 2.70 -11.64
CA VAL A 140 -22.28 2.70 -11.53
C VAL A 140 -21.65 3.35 -12.75
N GLY A 141 -20.85 4.40 -12.53
CA GLY A 141 -20.01 5.02 -13.55
C GLY A 141 -18.64 4.33 -13.66
N VAL A 142 -18.19 4.03 -14.87
CA VAL A 142 -16.81 3.56 -15.08
C VAL A 142 -15.90 4.77 -15.09
N ALA A 143 -15.19 5.00 -13.98
CA ALA A 143 -14.34 6.16 -13.81
C ALA A 143 -12.91 5.94 -14.34
N SER A 144 -12.47 4.69 -14.47
CA SER A 144 -11.17 4.34 -15.06
C SER A 144 -11.21 2.95 -15.68
N VAL A 145 -10.40 2.75 -16.72
CA VAL A 145 -10.19 1.44 -17.34
C VAL A 145 -8.70 1.15 -17.36
N ILE A 146 -8.32 -0.02 -16.86
CA ILE A 146 -6.94 -0.49 -16.84
C ILE A 146 -6.82 -1.62 -17.87
N ASP A 147 -6.00 -1.38 -18.89
CA ASP A 147 -5.78 -2.33 -19.99
C ASP A 147 -4.51 -3.18 -19.83
N ASP A 148 -3.81 -3.08 -18.70
CA ASP A 148 -2.59 -3.83 -18.48
C ASP A 148 -2.85 -5.23 -17.97
N ASP A 149 -1.99 -6.16 -18.38
CA ASP A 149 -2.03 -7.55 -17.94
C ASP A 149 -1.74 -7.71 -16.45
N VAL A 150 -0.98 -6.80 -15.86
CA VAL A 150 -0.60 -6.81 -14.45
C VAL A 150 -0.79 -5.44 -13.83
N THR A 151 -1.56 -5.38 -12.76
CA THR A 151 -1.71 -4.18 -11.92
C THR A 151 -1.27 -4.51 -10.51
N THR A 152 -0.37 -3.70 -9.97
CA THR A 152 0.14 -3.85 -8.61
C THR A 152 -0.67 -3.01 -7.62
N THR A 153 -0.61 -3.38 -6.35
CA THR A 153 -1.24 -2.57 -5.29
C THR A 153 -0.62 -1.17 -5.20
N ASP A 154 0.64 -1.00 -5.58
CA ASP A 154 1.31 0.31 -5.57
C ASP A 154 0.85 1.22 -6.71
N GLU A 155 0.33 0.65 -7.80
CA GLU A 155 -0.32 1.40 -8.87
C GLU A 155 -1.74 1.80 -8.50
N LEU A 156 -2.44 0.96 -7.73
CA LEU A 156 -3.77 1.29 -7.21
C LEU A 156 -3.70 2.36 -6.14
N ILE A 157 -2.79 2.24 -5.18
CA ILE A 157 -2.52 3.23 -4.13
C ILE A 157 -1.01 3.32 -3.91
N PRO A 158 -0.36 4.41 -4.33
CA PRO A 158 1.08 4.58 -4.22
C PRO A 158 1.55 4.61 -2.77
N SER A 159 2.36 3.65 -2.36
CA SER A 159 2.77 3.47 -0.96
C SER A 159 3.56 4.65 -0.40
N GLY A 160 4.44 5.25 -1.20
CA GLY A 160 5.25 6.39 -0.77
C GLY A 160 4.42 7.62 -0.47
N GLU A 161 3.54 7.99 -1.37
CA GLU A 161 2.70 9.19 -1.26
C GLU A 161 1.58 9.03 -0.24
N SER A 162 1.05 7.82 -0.12
CA SER A 162 -0.08 7.52 0.76
C SER A 162 0.32 7.21 2.21
N SER A 163 1.60 7.02 2.49
CA SER A 163 2.08 6.51 3.79
C SER A 163 1.63 7.35 4.98
N SER A 164 1.59 8.66 4.84
CA SER A 164 1.15 9.60 5.89
C SER A 164 -0.37 9.67 6.08
N TYR A 165 -1.15 9.08 5.16
CA TYR A 165 -2.61 9.19 5.15
C TYR A 165 -3.33 7.86 5.37
N ARG A 166 -2.62 6.82 5.81
CA ARG A 166 -3.20 5.47 6.00
C ARG A 166 -4.35 5.43 7.00
N SER A 167 -4.37 6.36 7.94
CA SER A 167 -5.45 6.53 8.92
C SER A 167 -6.32 7.75 8.63
N ASN A 168 -6.40 8.16 7.37
CA ASN A 168 -7.28 9.19 6.87
C ASN A 168 -7.95 8.67 5.59
N PRO A 169 -9.07 7.96 5.69
CA PRO A 169 -9.70 7.25 4.58
C PRO A 169 -9.99 8.14 3.38
N TYR A 170 -10.48 9.35 3.62
CA TYR A 170 -10.78 10.28 2.54
C TYR A 170 -9.51 10.73 1.78
N ARG A 171 -8.48 11.19 2.51
CA ARG A 171 -7.21 11.58 1.89
C ARG A 171 -6.55 10.42 1.15
N LEU A 172 -6.63 9.21 1.73
CA LEU A 172 -6.11 8.02 1.09
C LEU A 172 -6.82 7.72 -0.23
N SER A 173 -8.16 7.84 -0.27
CA SER A 173 -8.94 7.61 -1.48
C SER A 173 -8.58 8.56 -2.63
N ARG A 174 -8.18 9.80 -2.32
CA ARG A 174 -7.75 10.80 -3.32
C ARG A 174 -6.44 10.43 -4.04
N LEU A 175 -5.67 9.49 -3.47
CA LEU A 175 -4.44 8.98 -4.06
C LEU A 175 -4.65 7.69 -4.86
N ALA A 176 -5.88 7.18 -4.91
CA ALA A 176 -6.21 6.01 -5.73
C ALA A 176 -5.89 6.29 -7.20
N LEU A 177 -5.14 5.39 -7.82
CA LEU A 177 -4.68 5.47 -9.22
C LEU A 177 -3.86 6.73 -9.57
N SER A 178 -3.43 7.55 -8.61
CA SER A 178 -2.81 8.85 -8.88
C SER A 178 -1.61 8.79 -9.82
N ARG A 179 -0.87 7.68 -9.84
CA ARG A 179 0.25 7.46 -10.78
C ARG A 179 -0.20 6.87 -12.11
N ARG A 180 -1.27 6.10 -12.11
CA ARG A 180 -1.74 5.36 -13.28
C ARG A 180 -2.72 6.16 -14.11
N ASP A 181 -3.65 6.79 -13.42
CA ASP A 181 -4.72 7.59 -13.98
C ASP A 181 -5.01 8.79 -13.07
N PRO A 182 -4.22 9.87 -13.16
CA PRO A 182 -4.33 11.02 -12.27
C PRO A 182 -5.71 11.67 -12.25
N GLY A 183 -6.48 11.55 -13.34
CA GLY A 183 -7.84 12.09 -13.44
C GLY A 183 -8.92 11.24 -12.77
N TYR A 184 -8.58 10.05 -12.25
CA TYR A 184 -9.56 9.14 -11.66
C TYR A 184 -10.37 9.78 -10.54
N ALA A 185 -9.70 10.38 -9.57
CA ALA A 185 -10.36 10.98 -8.41
C ALA A 185 -11.31 12.12 -8.81
N HIS A 186 -10.90 12.96 -9.78
CA HIS A 186 -11.75 14.03 -10.32
C HIS A 186 -12.99 13.46 -10.98
N ARG A 187 -12.86 12.46 -11.85
CA ARG A 187 -14.03 11.84 -12.50
C ARG A 187 -15.00 11.18 -11.52
N THR A 188 -14.50 10.66 -10.38
CA THR A 188 -15.39 10.16 -9.33
C THR A 188 -16.20 11.27 -8.67
N ASP A 189 -15.61 12.45 -8.51
CA ASP A 189 -16.29 13.62 -7.94
C ASP A 189 -17.35 14.16 -8.90
N VAL A 190 -17.00 14.31 -10.17
CA VAL A 190 -17.95 14.74 -11.22
C VAL A 190 -19.15 13.80 -11.29
N PHE A 191 -18.89 12.48 -11.26
CA PHE A 191 -19.99 11.49 -11.27
C PHE A 191 -20.88 11.63 -10.04
N ARG A 192 -20.28 11.79 -8.86
CA ARG A 192 -21.03 11.98 -7.62
C ARG A 192 -21.86 13.24 -7.65
N ALA A 193 -21.30 14.36 -8.08
CA ALA A 193 -22.01 15.62 -8.20
C ALA A 193 -23.22 15.50 -9.11
N GLY A 194 -23.05 14.93 -10.31
CA GLY A 194 -24.16 14.71 -11.25
C GLY A 194 -25.26 13.78 -10.69
N ALA A 195 -24.88 12.75 -9.94
CA ALA A 195 -25.84 11.86 -9.28
C ALA A 195 -26.61 12.55 -8.15
N MET A 196 -25.91 13.37 -7.33
CA MET A 196 -26.53 14.13 -6.25
C MET A 196 -27.56 15.15 -6.75
N GLU A 197 -27.33 15.75 -7.91
CA GLU A 197 -28.33 16.63 -8.53
C GLU A 197 -29.59 15.91 -8.95
N ILE A 198 -29.53 14.61 -9.25
CA ILE A 198 -30.69 13.78 -9.56
C ILE A 198 -31.42 13.36 -8.30
N THR A 199 -30.68 12.92 -7.27
CA THR A 199 -31.27 12.42 -6.02
C THR A 199 -31.74 13.53 -5.10
N GLY A 200 -31.16 14.71 -5.20
CA GLY A 200 -31.36 15.80 -4.25
C GLY A 200 -30.66 15.57 -2.90
N ASP A 201 -29.67 14.69 -2.85
CA ASP A 201 -28.93 14.42 -1.64
C ASP A 201 -28.16 15.66 -1.18
N ALA A 202 -28.14 15.90 0.14
CA ALA A 202 -27.32 16.96 0.69
C ALA A 202 -25.83 16.62 0.59
N PRO A 203 -24.96 17.60 0.29
CA PRO A 203 -23.52 17.40 0.33
C PRO A 203 -23.03 16.96 1.71
N THR A 204 -22.07 16.06 1.71
CA THR A 204 -21.35 15.64 2.91
C THR A 204 -19.94 16.24 2.93
N GLU A 205 -19.17 16.02 4.00
CA GLU A 205 -17.78 16.50 4.09
C GLU A 205 -16.92 16.07 2.89
N ILE A 206 -17.17 14.89 2.34
CA ILE A 206 -16.43 14.36 1.20
C ILE A 206 -16.80 15.00 -0.16
N ASP A 207 -17.88 15.72 -0.21
CA ASP A 207 -18.36 16.37 -1.44
C ASP A 207 -17.82 17.80 -1.62
N THR A 208 -17.02 18.30 -0.68
CA THR A 208 -16.53 19.69 -0.66
C THR A 208 -15.08 19.88 -1.16
N TYR A 209 -14.39 18.81 -1.54
CA TYR A 209 -12.95 18.87 -1.79
C TYR A 209 -12.55 18.99 -3.27
N SER A 210 -13.48 19.03 -4.20
CA SER A 210 -13.17 19.12 -5.62
C SER A 210 -13.66 20.42 -6.21
N GLU A 211 -12.76 21.11 -6.86
CA GLU A 211 -13.14 22.17 -7.80
C GLU A 211 -13.61 21.46 -9.08
N LEU A 212 -14.90 21.54 -9.36
CA LEU A 212 -15.48 21.07 -10.61
C LEU A 212 -15.56 22.22 -11.60
N GLU A 213 -15.30 21.92 -12.86
CA GLU A 213 -15.52 22.89 -13.93
C GLU A 213 -17.02 23.07 -14.21
N ASP A 214 -17.40 24.24 -14.68
CA ASP A 214 -18.80 24.55 -15.00
C ASP A 214 -19.35 23.59 -16.06
N GLY A 215 -20.45 22.91 -15.74
CA GLY A 215 -21.15 22.01 -16.65
C GLY A 215 -20.70 20.54 -16.64
N GLU A 216 -19.58 20.18 -15.99
CA GLU A 216 -19.14 18.78 -15.93
C GLU A 216 -20.18 17.87 -15.24
N ALA A 217 -20.74 18.33 -14.13
CA ALA A 217 -21.79 17.59 -13.41
C ALA A 217 -23.07 17.44 -14.26
N ASP A 218 -23.46 18.47 -15.01
CA ASP A 218 -24.65 18.45 -15.90
C ASP A 218 -24.50 17.44 -17.04
N GLU A 219 -23.30 17.32 -17.63
CA GLU A 219 -23.03 16.33 -18.67
C GLU A 219 -23.16 14.91 -18.12
N VAL A 220 -22.57 14.64 -16.95
CA VAL A 220 -22.66 13.32 -16.31
C VAL A 220 -24.07 13.02 -15.84
N LYS A 221 -24.78 13.99 -15.29
CA LYS A 221 -26.19 13.88 -14.94
C LYS A 221 -27.03 13.45 -16.14
N SER A 222 -26.80 14.06 -17.30
CA SER A 222 -27.48 13.69 -18.53
C SER A 222 -27.23 12.26 -18.97
N LYS A 223 -25.96 11.80 -18.82
CA LYS A 223 -25.59 10.41 -19.11
C LYS A 223 -26.20 9.41 -18.11
N ILE A 224 -26.28 9.76 -16.84
CA ILE A 224 -26.94 8.93 -15.82
C ILE A 224 -28.45 8.80 -16.14
N LEU A 225 -29.11 9.91 -16.42
CA LEU A 225 -30.54 9.91 -16.78
C LEU A 225 -30.83 9.09 -18.03
N ALA A 226 -29.99 9.18 -19.06
CA ALA A 226 -30.10 8.35 -20.25
C ALA A 226 -29.91 6.86 -19.97
N ALA A 227 -28.96 6.51 -19.10
CA ALA A 227 -28.71 5.11 -18.70
C ALA A 227 -29.85 4.52 -17.85
N LEU A 228 -30.53 5.34 -17.08
CA LEU A 228 -31.67 4.93 -16.27
C LEU A 228 -32.94 4.66 -17.09
N ASP A 229 -33.04 5.16 -18.32
CA ASP A 229 -34.17 4.94 -19.24
C ASP A 229 -35.55 5.10 -18.57
N GLY A 230 -35.72 6.19 -17.83
CA GLY A 230 -36.93 6.50 -17.10
C GLY A 230 -37.08 5.88 -15.71
N ILE A 231 -36.14 5.06 -15.28
CA ILE A 231 -36.09 4.58 -13.88
C ILE A 231 -35.68 5.75 -12.98
N LYS A 232 -36.41 5.96 -11.91
CA LYS A 232 -36.07 7.03 -10.96
C LYS A 232 -34.91 6.62 -10.08
N LEU A 233 -33.89 7.47 -10.00
CA LEU A 233 -32.83 7.34 -9.01
C LEU A 233 -33.37 7.94 -7.70
N ASP A 234 -33.82 7.06 -6.82
CA ASP A 234 -34.38 7.41 -5.52
C ASP A 234 -33.64 6.60 -4.42
N GLY A 235 -34.11 6.64 -3.20
CA GLY A 235 -33.49 5.92 -2.08
C GLY A 235 -33.39 4.40 -2.24
N SER A 236 -34.05 3.79 -3.25
CA SER A 236 -33.93 2.37 -3.56
C SER A 236 -32.77 2.06 -4.53
N ILE A 237 -32.22 3.08 -5.17
CA ILE A 237 -31.09 2.96 -6.09
C ILE A 237 -29.99 3.92 -5.63
N GLY A 238 -28.87 3.37 -5.26
CA GLY A 238 -27.66 4.14 -4.95
C GLY A 238 -26.82 4.43 -6.19
N TYR A 239 -25.71 5.12 -6.00
CA TYR A 239 -24.78 5.44 -7.07
C TYR A 239 -23.33 5.32 -6.60
N GLY A 240 -22.44 5.08 -7.54
CA GLY A 240 -21.02 4.94 -7.28
C GLY A 240 -20.20 4.88 -8.56
N THR A 241 -18.90 4.73 -8.39
CA THR A 241 -17.96 4.56 -9.50
C THR A 241 -17.16 3.28 -9.34
N LEU A 242 -16.62 2.79 -10.43
CA LEU A 242 -15.73 1.62 -10.44
C LEU A 242 -14.51 1.84 -11.34
N VAL A 243 -13.51 1.02 -11.12
CA VAL A 243 -12.39 0.82 -12.02
C VAL A 243 -12.61 -0.51 -12.75
N ALA A 244 -12.67 -0.47 -14.06
CA ALA A 244 -12.76 -1.66 -14.89
C ALA A 244 -11.36 -2.13 -15.30
N ALA A 245 -11.12 -3.44 -15.27
CA ALA A 245 -9.93 -4.05 -15.86
C ALA A 245 -10.35 -4.85 -17.10
N ARG A 246 -9.66 -4.60 -18.22
CA ARG A 246 -9.82 -5.39 -19.42
C ARG A 246 -8.85 -6.57 -19.35
N ARG A 247 -9.34 -7.79 -19.51
CA ARG A 247 -8.55 -9.01 -19.62
C ARG A 247 -8.55 -9.51 -21.06
#